data_9015e15edf523f53f51454f76347bae5
#
_entry.id   9015e15edf523f53f51454f76347bae5
#
_cell.length_a   1.000
_cell.length_b   1.000
_cell.length_c   1.000
_cell.angle_alpha   90.00
_cell.angle_beta   90.00
_cell.angle_gamma   90.00
#
_symmetry.space_group_name_H-M   'P 1'
#
loop_
_entity.id
_entity.type
_entity.pdbx_description
1 polymer ?
#
loop_
_entity_poly.entity_id
_entity_poly.type
_entity_poly.pdbx_seq_one_letter_code
_entity_poly.pdbx_strand_id
1 'polypeptide(L)'
;TVPFEFYFGPNLFRTLKSYDYGFEKIVPLGGWLVRWINRGIIIPVFDLFGRFISNYGIIILLLTVLIKLIISPLTLKSYMSSAKINILRPELDKINAKYPRQEDALKKQQETMDLYRKAGVNMFGGCLPMLLQFPVLFAMFRFFPASFELRQKGFLWAHDLSTYDSILDLGFNIPLYGDHVSLFAILCAVSMYFSARMTQGNTSDNNPQMKSMRNMTLYFMPIFMLFICNNLSSGLTYYYLLSNLIMMLQTWVIRRFFVDEKKIMARVQAASAKGAKPK
;
A
#
# COMPACT_ATOMS: atom_id res chain seq x y z
N THR A 1 -31.70 44.76 6.20
CA THR A 1 -31.32 43.64 7.07
C THR A 1 -30.62 42.60 6.24
N VAL A 2 -29.40 42.29 6.61
CA VAL A 2 -28.64 41.20 5.99
C VAL A 2 -28.90 39.92 6.82
N PRO A 3 -29.47 38.87 6.25
CA PRO A 3 -29.73 37.63 6.99
C PRO A 3 -28.36 36.93 7.23
N PHE A 4 -28.13 36.54 8.47
CA PHE A 4 -27.00 35.71 8.86
C PHE A 4 -27.53 34.35 9.31
N GLU A 5 -26.90 33.29 8.81
CA GLU A 5 -27.19 31.94 9.25
C GLU A 5 -25.92 31.37 9.93
N PHE A 6 -26.12 30.75 11.09
CA PHE A 6 -25.03 30.11 11.85
C PHE A 6 -25.30 28.60 11.94
N TYR A 7 -24.30 27.82 11.64
CA TYR A 7 -24.32 26.37 11.84
C TYR A 7 -23.51 26.00 13.08
N PHE A 8 -24.17 25.38 14.05
CA PHE A 8 -23.54 24.79 15.23
C PHE A 8 -23.81 23.29 15.21
N GLY A 9 -22.76 22.49 14.94
CA GLY A 9 -22.91 21.04 14.85
C GLY A 9 -21.64 20.33 14.40
N PRO A 10 -21.69 18.99 14.32
CA PRO A 10 -20.56 18.20 13.87
C PRO A 10 -20.26 18.44 12.39
N ASN A 11 -18.97 18.44 12.04
CA ASN A 11 -18.48 18.60 10.66
C ASN A 11 -18.73 17.34 9.82
N LEU A 12 -19.99 16.90 9.74
CA LEU A 12 -20.41 15.80 8.89
C LEU A 12 -20.51 16.29 7.44
N PHE A 13 -19.72 15.68 6.56
CA PHE A 13 -19.67 16.07 5.15
C PHE A 13 -21.04 16.13 4.48
N ARG A 14 -21.89 15.15 4.75
CA ARG A 14 -23.24 15.07 4.19
C ARG A 14 -24.14 16.20 4.69
N THR A 15 -24.12 16.48 5.99
CA THR A 15 -24.91 17.55 6.61
C THR A 15 -24.45 18.90 6.08
N LEU A 16 -23.15 19.15 6.04
CA LEU A 16 -22.59 20.41 5.53
C LEU A 16 -22.92 20.61 4.03
N LYS A 17 -22.94 19.52 3.25
CA LYS A 17 -23.30 19.57 1.84
C LYS A 17 -24.80 19.86 1.62
N SER A 18 -25.68 19.44 2.52
CA SER A 18 -27.14 19.65 2.36
C SER A 18 -27.56 21.11 2.47
N TYR A 19 -26.74 21.98 3.06
CA TYR A 19 -27.00 23.43 3.14
C TYR A 19 -26.73 24.18 1.83
N ASP A 20 -26.00 23.58 0.87
CA ASP A 20 -25.66 24.15 -0.46
C ASP A 20 -24.91 25.50 -0.44
N TYR A 21 -24.33 25.88 0.71
CA TYR A 21 -23.49 27.07 0.87
C TYR A 21 -21.99 26.76 0.70
N GLY A 22 -21.64 25.53 0.34
CA GLY A 22 -20.25 25.08 0.19
C GLY A 22 -19.52 24.82 1.50
N PHE A 23 -20.24 24.65 2.61
CA PHE A 23 -19.69 24.34 3.93
C PHE A 23 -18.92 23.01 3.97
N GLU A 24 -19.23 22.09 3.06
CA GLU A 24 -18.49 20.82 2.93
C GLU A 24 -17.01 21.02 2.56
N LYS A 25 -16.63 22.21 2.09
CA LYS A 25 -15.23 22.56 1.79
C LYS A 25 -14.37 22.72 3.05
N ILE A 26 -15.00 22.92 4.21
CA ILE A 26 -14.32 23.01 5.52
C ILE A 26 -13.71 21.67 5.89
N VAL A 27 -14.30 20.53 5.45
CA VAL A 27 -13.75 19.21 5.72
C VAL A 27 -12.46 19.00 4.91
N PRO A 28 -11.29 18.77 5.56
CA PRO A 28 -9.98 18.72 4.90
C PRO A 28 -9.76 17.40 4.16
N LEU A 29 -10.41 17.22 3.01
CA LEU A 29 -10.34 15.99 2.22
C LEU A 29 -9.06 15.86 1.34
N GLY A 30 -8.12 16.81 1.45
CA GLY A 30 -6.84 16.79 0.72
C GLY A 30 -6.87 17.47 -0.65
N GLY A 31 -5.79 17.29 -1.44
CA GLY A 31 -5.65 17.85 -2.79
C GLY A 31 -6.72 17.33 -3.78
N TRP A 32 -6.73 17.83 -5.02
CA TRP A 32 -7.79 17.54 -6.00
C TRP A 32 -8.03 16.03 -6.24
N LEU A 33 -6.97 15.25 -6.44
CA LEU A 33 -7.05 13.80 -6.68
C LEU A 33 -7.53 13.05 -5.43
N VAL A 34 -6.97 13.38 -4.27
CA VAL A 34 -7.34 12.79 -2.97
C VAL A 34 -8.79 13.12 -2.62
N ARG A 35 -9.19 14.38 -2.86
CA ARG A 35 -10.57 14.84 -2.67
C ARG A 35 -11.54 14.11 -3.59
N TRP A 36 -11.17 13.86 -4.85
CA TRP A 36 -11.99 13.10 -5.78
C TRP A 36 -12.23 11.67 -5.30
N ILE A 37 -11.18 10.98 -4.83
CA ILE A 37 -11.29 9.63 -4.26
C ILE A 37 -12.19 9.64 -3.01
N ASN A 38 -11.97 10.60 -2.09
CA ASN A 38 -12.77 10.70 -0.88
C ASN A 38 -14.26 10.97 -1.18
N ARG A 39 -14.56 11.96 -2.02
CA ARG A 39 -15.94 12.34 -2.37
C ARG A 39 -16.65 11.33 -3.28
N GLY A 40 -15.92 10.72 -4.21
CA GLY A 40 -16.48 9.82 -5.22
C GLY A 40 -16.59 8.36 -4.80
N ILE A 41 -15.71 7.91 -3.89
CA ILE A 41 -15.64 6.50 -3.52
C ILE A 41 -15.79 6.31 -2.02
N ILE A 42 -14.90 6.89 -1.21
CA ILE A 42 -14.79 6.54 0.21
C ILE A 42 -16.02 6.96 1.01
N ILE A 43 -16.39 8.24 0.96
CA ILE A 43 -17.54 8.78 1.70
C ILE A 43 -18.84 8.10 1.28
N PRO A 44 -19.19 7.98 -0.02
CA PRO A 44 -20.44 7.32 -0.42
C PRO A 44 -20.53 5.86 0.02
N VAL A 45 -19.41 5.12 -0.06
CA VAL A 45 -19.36 3.71 0.34
C VAL A 45 -19.46 3.59 1.86
N PHE A 46 -18.75 4.46 2.59
CA PHE A 46 -18.79 4.49 4.05
C PHE A 46 -20.20 4.82 4.57
N ASP A 47 -20.85 5.83 3.98
CA ASP A 47 -22.23 6.21 4.28
C ASP A 47 -23.22 5.08 3.95
N LEU A 48 -23.02 4.40 2.80
CA LEU A 48 -23.86 3.29 2.38
C LEU A 48 -23.81 2.14 3.40
N PHE A 49 -22.62 1.72 3.77
CA PHE A 49 -22.46 0.65 4.77
C PHE A 49 -22.95 1.08 6.15
N GLY A 50 -22.75 2.34 6.54
CA GLY A 50 -23.20 2.88 7.83
C GLY A 50 -24.72 2.87 8.01
N ARG A 51 -25.50 2.74 6.91
CA ARG A 51 -26.97 2.59 7.01
C ARG A 51 -27.41 1.19 7.44
N PHE A 52 -26.59 0.17 7.15
CA PHE A 52 -26.94 -1.23 7.38
C PHE A 52 -26.12 -1.86 8.51
N ILE A 53 -24.96 -1.30 8.80
CA ILE A 53 -23.99 -1.86 9.72
C ILE A 53 -23.65 -0.83 10.79
N SER A 54 -23.88 -1.19 12.04
CA SER A 54 -23.58 -0.32 13.19
C SER A 54 -22.12 -0.42 13.64
N ASN A 55 -21.41 -1.49 13.24
CA ASN A 55 -20.02 -1.74 13.65
C ASN A 55 -19.05 -1.13 12.61
N TYR A 56 -18.41 -0.04 12.99
CA TYR A 56 -17.49 0.70 12.11
C TYR A 56 -16.21 -0.07 11.77
N GLY A 57 -15.75 -0.99 12.60
CA GLY A 57 -14.63 -1.87 12.26
C GLY A 57 -14.96 -2.80 11.08
N ILE A 58 -16.21 -3.31 11.03
CA ILE A 58 -16.69 -4.10 9.88
C ILE A 58 -16.83 -3.21 8.64
N ILE A 59 -17.28 -1.97 8.79
CA ILE A 59 -17.36 -1.02 7.67
C ILE A 59 -15.97 -0.76 7.08
N ILE A 60 -14.95 -0.57 7.91
CA ILE A 60 -13.55 -0.40 7.48
C ILE A 60 -13.05 -1.64 6.74
N LEU A 61 -13.36 -2.85 7.24
CA LEU A 61 -13.02 -4.10 6.58
C LEU A 61 -13.64 -4.16 5.17
N LEU A 62 -14.95 -3.95 5.06
CA LEU A 62 -15.67 -4.01 3.78
C LEU A 62 -15.20 -2.93 2.81
N LEU A 63 -14.97 -1.71 3.29
CA LEU A 63 -14.39 -0.62 2.50
C LEU A 63 -13.00 -1.01 1.97
N THR A 64 -12.15 -1.60 2.81
CA THR A 64 -10.81 -2.05 2.42
C THR A 64 -10.88 -3.13 1.33
N VAL A 65 -11.75 -4.14 1.52
CA VAL A 65 -11.97 -5.21 0.54
C VAL A 65 -12.46 -4.62 -0.79
N LEU A 66 -13.45 -3.73 -0.76
CA LEU A 66 -13.99 -3.10 -1.96
C LEU A 66 -12.92 -2.31 -2.72
N ILE A 67 -12.14 -1.48 -2.04
CA ILE A 67 -11.06 -0.72 -2.67
C ILE A 67 -10.02 -1.66 -3.28
N LYS A 68 -9.63 -2.73 -2.57
CA LYS A 68 -8.70 -3.72 -3.09
C LYS A 68 -9.24 -4.48 -4.29
N LEU A 69 -10.53 -4.75 -4.34
CA LEU A 69 -11.19 -5.35 -5.50
C LEU A 69 -11.19 -4.41 -6.72
N ILE A 70 -11.50 -3.13 -6.53
CA ILE A 70 -11.46 -2.12 -7.60
C ILE A 70 -10.06 -1.99 -8.20
N ILE A 71 -9.03 -2.01 -7.35
CA ILE A 71 -7.63 -1.87 -7.77
C ILE A 71 -7.05 -3.20 -8.29
N SER A 72 -7.65 -4.34 -7.94
CA SER A 72 -7.14 -5.69 -8.23
C SER A 72 -6.76 -5.92 -9.70
N PRO A 73 -7.56 -5.55 -10.73
CA PRO A 73 -7.19 -5.82 -12.13
C PRO A 73 -5.87 -5.15 -12.55
N LEU A 74 -5.57 -3.99 -11.98
CA LEU A 74 -4.35 -3.24 -12.27
C LEU A 74 -3.15 -3.80 -11.48
N THR A 75 -3.38 -4.15 -10.22
CA THR A 75 -2.35 -4.77 -9.36
C THR A 75 -2.01 -6.19 -9.81
N LEU A 76 -2.95 -6.96 -10.35
CA LEU A 76 -2.71 -8.29 -10.94
C LEU A 76 -1.63 -8.24 -12.03
N LYS A 77 -1.75 -7.31 -12.99
CA LYS A 77 -0.75 -7.14 -14.06
C LYS A 77 0.62 -6.83 -13.50
N SER A 78 0.67 -6.02 -12.46
CA SER A 78 1.92 -5.62 -11.80
C SER A 78 2.54 -6.76 -11.00
N TYR A 79 1.76 -7.52 -10.24
CA TYR A 79 2.26 -8.70 -9.53
C TYR A 79 2.77 -9.78 -10.48
N MET A 80 2.09 -9.99 -11.61
CA MET A 80 2.59 -10.89 -12.67
C MET A 80 3.92 -10.41 -13.23
N SER A 81 4.10 -9.12 -13.44
CA SER A 81 5.39 -8.54 -13.88
C SER A 81 6.48 -8.75 -12.83
N SER A 82 6.19 -8.48 -11.55
CA SER A 82 7.14 -8.72 -10.45
C SER A 82 7.52 -10.19 -10.30
N ALA A 83 6.57 -11.10 -10.46
CA ALA A 83 6.83 -12.54 -10.43
C ALA A 83 7.74 -12.97 -11.59
N LYS A 84 7.53 -12.43 -12.80
CA LYS A 84 8.41 -12.67 -13.95
C LYS A 84 9.83 -12.16 -13.71
N ILE A 85 9.99 -10.96 -13.14
CA ILE A 85 11.30 -10.41 -12.76
C ILE A 85 12.01 -11.33 -11.77
N ASN A 86 11.29 -11.88 -10.79
CA ASN A 86 11.85 -12.81 -9.82
C ASN A 86 12.36 -14.11 -10.47
N ILE A 87 11.69 -14.60 -11.50
CA ILE A 87 12.14 -15.80 -12.26
C ILE A 87 13.39 -15.51 -13.10
N LEU A 88 13.55 -14.27 -13.58
CA LEU A 88 14.73 -13.84 -14.36
C LEU A 88 15.99 -13.56 -13.52
N ARG A 89 15.89 -13.63 -12.20
CA ARG A 89 17.02 -13.32 -11.31
C ARG A 89 18.30 -14.09 -11.60
N PRO A 90 18.31 -15.41 -11.84
CA PRO A 90 19.55 -16.12 -12.15
C PRO A 90 20.26 -15.57 -13.40
N GLU A 91 19.52 -15.08 -14.40
CA GLU A 91 20.10 -14.41 -15.57
C GLU A 91 20.62 -13.02 -15.24
N LEU A 92 19.90 -12.28 -14.38
CA LEU A 92 20.37 -10.98 -13.86
C LEU A 92 21.66 -11.13 -13.03
N ASP A 93 21.78 -12.19 -12.23
CA ASP A 93 22.99 -12.46 -11.46
C ASP A 93 24.20 -12.77 -12.36
N LYS A 94 24.00 -13.43 -13.50
CA LYS A 94 25.04 -13.60 -14.51
C LYS A 94 25.50 -12.27 -15.11
N ILE A 95 24.55 -11.37 -15.44
CA ILE A 95 24.89 -10.03 -15.93
C ILE A 95 25.63 -9.23 -14.85
N ASN A 96 25.19 -9.33 -13.58
CA ASN A 96 25.84 -8.67 -12.46
C ASN A 96 27.28 -9.16 -12.26
N ALA A 97 27.53 -10.46 -12.40
CA ALA A 97 28.84 -11.07 -12.30
C ALA A 97 29.76 -10.68 -13.48
N LYS A 98 29.20 -10.49 -14.67
CA LYS A 98 29.91 -10.06 -15.89
C LYS A 98 30.43 -8.62 -15.79
N TYR A 99 29.70 -7.75 -15.08
CA TYR A 99 30.01 -6.34 -14.94
C TYR A 99 30.15 -5.92 -13.45
N PRO A 100 31.26 -6.27 -12.79
CA PRO A 100 31.46 -5.99 -11.37
C PRO A 100 31.86 -4.53 -11.09
N ARG A 101 32.39 -3.80 -12.10
CA ARG A 101 32.92 -2.45 -11.93
C ARG A 101 31.83 -1.39 -12.14
N GLN A 102 31.94 -0.28 -11.40
CA GLN A 102 31.02 0.87 -11.58
C GLN A 102 31.14 1.54 -12.97
N GLU A 103 32.32 1.48 -13.57
CA GLU A 103 32.57 2.00 -14.92
C GLU A 103 31.72 1.32 -16.01
N ASP A 104 31.34 0.06 -15.80
CA ASP A 104 30.50 -0.72 -16.70
C ASP A 104 28.98 -0.58 -16.42
N ALA A 105 28.57 0.33 -15.51
CA ALA A 105 27.18 0.48 -15.09
C ALA A 105 26.21 0.70 -16.27
N LEU A 106 26.62 1.45 -17.29
CA LEU A 106 25.81 1.69 -18.49
C LEU A 106 25.61 0.41 -19.32
N LYS A 107 26.67 -0.38 -19.53
CA LYS A 107 26.60 -1.66 -20.26
C LYS A 107 25.73 -2.67 -19.49
N LYS A 108 25.92 -2.76 -18.18
CA LYS A 108 25.09 -3.58 -17.28
C LYS A 108 23.62 -3.19 -17.36
N GLN A 109 23.30 -1.89 -17.35
CA GLN A 109 21.93 -1.39 -17.48
C GLN A 109 21.34 -1.73 -18.84
N GLN A 110 22.10 -1.58 -19.94
CA GLN A 110 21.66 -1.94 -21.27
C GLN A 110 21.36 -3.44 -21.41
N GLU A 111 22.28 -4.33 -20.96
CA GLU A 111 22.03 -5.77 -21.01
C GLU A 111 20.83 -6.18 -20.12
N THR A 112 20.67 -5.55 -18.98
CA THR A 112 19.50 -5.76 -18.10
C THR A 112 18.19 -5.34 -18.78
N MET A 113 18.20 -4.17 -19.47
CA MET A 113 17.05 -3.70 -20.24
C MET A 113 16.71 -4.63 -21.41
N ASP A 114 17.73 -5.13 -22.10
CA ASP A 114 17.55 -6.07 -23.21
C ASP A 114 16.98 -7.42 -22.71
N LEU A 115 17.44 -7.89 -21.56
CA LEU A 115 16.88 -9.10 -20.92
C LEU A 115 15.39 -8.93 -20.61
N TYR A 116 15.01 -7.80 -20.00
CA TYR A 116 13.60 -7.51 -19.69
C TYR A 116 12.74 -7.38 -20.94
N ARG A 117 13.28 -6.72 -21.99
CA ARG A 117 12.60 -6.60 -23.29
C ARG A 117 12.38 -7.97 -23.93
N LYS A 118 13.40 -8.84 -23.95
CA LYS A 118 13.31 -10.22 -24.46
C LYS A 118 12.30 -11.05 -23.68
N ALA A 119 12.23 -10.87 -22.37
CA ALA A 119 11.28 -11.55 -21.51
C ALA A 119 9.85 -10.98 -21.58
N GLY A 120 9.64 -9.87 -22.29
CA GLY A 120 8.35 -9.17 -22.34
C GLY A 120 7.90 -8.67 -20.96
N VAL A 121 8.84 -8.22 -20.14
CA VAL A 121 8.59 -7.74 -18.78
C VAL A 121 8.75 -6.23 -18.74
N ASN A 122 7.77 -5.55 -18.17
CA ASN A 122 7.87 -4.11 -17.92
C ASN A 122 8.62 -3.86 -16.61
N MET A 123 9.73 -3.14 -16.67
CA MET A 123 10.56 -2.81 -15.50
C MET A 123 9.78 -2.00 -14.45
N PHE A 124 8.88 -1.11 -14.88
CA PHE A 124 8.01 -0.34 -13.98
C PHE A 124 6.85 -1.16 -13.40
N GLY A 125 6.63 -2.38 -13.90
CA GLY A 125 5.57 -3.25 -13.41
C GLY A 125 5.69 -3.58 -11.92
N GLY A 126 6.91 -3.64 -11.39
CA GLY A 126 7.17 -3.93 -9.98
C GLY A 126 6.80 -2.82 -9.00
N CYS A 127 6.91 -1.55 -9.40
CA CYS A 127 6.61 -0.39 -8.54
C CYS A 127 5.19 0.16 -8.74
N LEU A 128 4.48 -0.27 -9.78
CA LEU A 128 3.14 0.22 -10.11
C LEU A 128 2.11 0.05 -8.98
N PRO A 129 2.08 -1.07 -8.21
CA PRO A 129 1.18 -1.20 -7.07
C PRO A 129 1.40 -0.11 -6.03
N MET A 130 2.66 0.22 -5.76
CA MET A 130 3.02 1.26 -4.80
C MET A 130 2.53 2.64 -5.27
N LEU A 131 2.78 2.99 -6.54
CA LEU A 131 2.32 4.27 -7.10
C LEU A 131 0.79 4.40 -7.07
N LEU A 132 0.09 3.31 -7.34
CA LEU A 132 -1.38 3.28 -7.31
C LEU A 132 -1.92 3.35 -5.88
N GLN A 133 -1.19 2.80 -4.93
CA GLN A 133 -1.57 2.80 -3.51
C GLN A 133 -1.45 4.19 -2.89
N PHE A 134 -0.51 5.06 -3.33
CA PHE A 134 -0.30 6.38 -2.73
C PHE A 134 -1.54 7.28 -2.71
N PRO A 135 -2.28 7.48 -3.81
CA PRO A 135 -3.48 8.31 -3.77
C PRO A 135 -4.53 7.81 -2.79
N VAL A 136 -4.71 6.47 -2.70
CA VAL A 136 -5.64 5.86 -1.74
C VAL A 136 -5.12 6.01 -0.32
N LEU A 137 -3.82 5.83 -0.12
CA LEU A 137 -3.15 6.03 1.16
C LEU A 137 -3.42 7.44 1.70
N PHE A 138 -3.15 8.46 0.89
CA PHE A 138 -3.40 9.86 1.26
C PHE A 138 -4.90 10.16 1.46
N ALA A 139 -5.77 9.52 0.68
CA ALA A 139 -7.20 9.67 0.85
C ALA A 139 -7.66 9.15 2.22
N MET A 140 -7.20 7.96 2.62
CA MET A 140 -7.49 7.37 3.94
C MET A 140 -6.87 8.18 5.07
N PHE A 141 -5.62 8.64 4.90
CA PHE A 141 -4.94 9.47 5.88
C PHE A 141 -5.68 10.79 6.17
N ARG A 142 -6.38 11.33 5.18
CA ARG A 142 -7.22 12.53 5.35
C ARG A 142 -8.62 12.20 5.83
N PHE A 143 -9.19 11.07 5.40
CA PHE A 143 -10.55 10.67 5.73
C PHE A 143 -10.70 10.27 7.21
N PHE A 144 -9.83 9.38 7.73
CA PHE A 144 -10.01 8.82 9.07
C PHE A 144 -10.00 9.86 10.19
N PRO A 145 -9.04 10.81 10.26
CA PRO A 145 -9.06 11.85 11.30
C PRO A 145 -10.20 12.86 11.11
N ALA A 146 -10.66 13.06 9.86
CA ALA A 146 -11.76 13.99 9.55
C ALA A 146 -13.14 13.39 9.77
N SER A 147 -13.25 12.06 9.85
CA SER A 147 -14.53 11.37 10.02
C SER A 147 -15.04 11.49 11.44
N PHE A 148 -16.08 12.29 11.63
CA PHE A 148 -16.75 12.44 12.93
C PHE A 148 -17.46 11.16 13.36
N GLU A 149 -17.89 10.34 12.40
CA GLU A 149 -18.66 9.11 12.63
C GLU A 149 -17.87 8.02 13.35
N LEU A 150 -16.53 8.07 13.30
CA LEU A 150 -15.64 7.12 13.97
C LEU A 150 -15.37 7.47 15.44
N ARG A 151 -15.73 8.70 15.86
CA ARG A 151 -15.50 9.15 17.23
C ARG A 151 -16.32 8.34 18.21
N GLN A 152 -15.65 7.88 19.30
CA GLN A 152 -16.26 7.07 20.35
C GLN A 152 -16.85 5.74 19.84
N LYS A 153 -16.40 5.27 18.68
CA LYS A 153 -16.75 3.94 18.16
C LYS A 153 -15.60 2.98 18.39
N GLY A 154 -15.82 2.02 19.26
CA GLY A 154 -14.84 0.99 19.57
C GLY A 154 -14.87 -0.17 18.57
N PHE A 155 -13.71 -0.85 18.44
CA PHE A 155 -13.61 -2.10 17.70
C PHE A 155 -12.45 -2.95 18.24
N LEU A 156 -12.72 -4.23 18.55
CA LEU A 156 -11.79 -5.14 19.22
C LEU A 156 -11.29 -4.54 20.55
N TRP A 157 -10.01 -4.25 20.67
CA TRP A 157 -9.39 -3.63 21.84
C TRP A 157 -9.31 -2.10 21.78
N ALA A 158 -9.55 -1.51 20.61
CA ALA A 158 -9.56 -0.05 20.46
C ALA A 158 -10.90 0.52 20.96
N HIS A 159 -10.85 1.40 21.93
CA HIS A 159 -12.04 2.06 22.48
C HIS A 159 -12.60 3.14 21.55
N ASP A 160 -11.76 3.75 20.72
CA ASP A 160 -12.12 4.79 19.79
C ASP A 160 -11.31 4.67 18.49
N LEU A 161 -12.00 4.47 17.37
CA LEU A 161 -11.36 4.34 16.05
C LEU A 161 -10.81 5.66 15.50
N SER A 162 -11.19 6.80 16.08
CA SER A 162 -10.68 8.12 15.67
C SER A 162 -9.36 8.49 16.33
N THR A 163 -9.00 7.86 17.44
CA THR A 163 -7.75 8.04 18.18
C THR A 163 -6.86 6.79 18.08
N TYR A 164 -5.65 6.86 18.65
CA TYR A 164 -4.78 5.68 18.74
C TYR A 164 -5.34 4.64 19.73
N ASP A 165 -4.95 3.37 19.56
CA ASP A 165 -5.18 2.32 20.53
C ASP A 165 -3.98 2.20 21.48
N SER A 166 -4.23 2.05 22.77
CA SER A 166 -3.21 1.77 23.78
C SER A 166 -3.53 0.46 24.47
N ILE A 167 -2.60 -0.49 24.43
CA ILE A 167 -2.65 -1.72 25.23
C ILE A 167 -1.73 -1.65 26.45
N LEU A 168 -0.77 -0.70 26.43
CA LEU A 168 0.19 -0.49 27.48
C LEU A 168 0.62 0.98 27.48
N ASP A 169 0.46 1.64 28.61
CA ASP A 169 0.99 3.00 28.84
C ASP A 169 2.37 2.88 29.48
N LEU A 170 3.36 3.53 28.87
CA LEU A 170 4.76 3.41 29.26
C LEU A 170 5.11 4.29 30.49
N GLY A 171 4.31 5.33 30.79
CA GLY A 171 4.57 6.27 31.85
C GLY A 171 5.68 7.29 31.55
N PHE A 172 6.33 7.19 30.39
CA PHE A 172 7.32 8.15 29.86
C PHE A 172 7.20 8.26 28.35
N ASN A 173 7.56 9.43 27.83
CA ASN A 173 7.43 9.69 26.39
C ASN A 173 8.73 9.35 25.66
N ILE A 174 8.65 8.46 24.67
CA ILE A 174 9.74 8.15 23.75
C ILE A 174 9.63 9.08 22.54
N PRO A 175 10.69 9.87 22.22
CA PRO A 175 10.66 10.75 21.05
C PRO A 175 10.23 10.00 19.77
N LEU A 176 9.28 10.55 19.02
CA LEU A 176 8.68 9.99 17.79
C LEU A 176 7.78 8.76 17.99
N TYR A 177 7.89 8.05 19.10
CA TYR A 177 7.06 6.86 19.37
C TYR A 177 5.82 7.21 20.21
N GLY A 178 5.98 8.02 21.25
CA GLY A 178 4.91 8.38 22.19
C GLY A 178 5.10 7.72 23.56
N ASP A 179 4.06 7.78 24.37
CA ASP A 179 3.99 7.28 25.75
C ASP A 179 3.19 5.97 25.91
N HIS A 180 2.75 5.40 24.78
CA HIS A 180 1.88 4.23 24.73
C HIS A 180 2.33 3.21 23.67
N VAL A 181 1.77 2.00 23.75
CA VAL A 181 2.00 0.93 22.77
C VAL A 181 0.70 0.57 22.08
N SER A 182 0.63 0.78 20.78
CA SER A 182 -0.49 0.40 19.92
C SER A 182 -0.32 -1.03 19.41
N LEU A 183 -1.31 -1.89 19.68
CA LEU A 183 -1.31 -3.26 19.15
C LEU A 183 -1.56 -3.27 17.64
N PHE A 184 -2.44 -2.39 17.13
CA PHE A 184 -2.64 -2.29 15.69
C PHE A 184 -1.36 -1.86 14.97
N ALA A 185 -0.54 -0.97 15.55
CA ALA A 185 0.74 -0.56 14.98
C ALA A 185 1.74 -1.72 14.92
N ILE A 186 1.83 -2.53 15.98
CA ILE A 186 2.68 -3.73 16.00
C ILE A 186 2.22 -4.72 14.92
N LEU A 187 0.94 -5.06 14.87
CA LEU A 187 0.40 -5.98 13.88
C LEU A 187 0.58 -5.46 12.44
N CYS A 188 0.43 -4.14 12.24
CA CYS A 188 0.70 -3.49 10.97
C CYS A 188 2.16 -3.65 10.54
N ALA A 189 3.13 -3.36 11.43
CA ALA A 189 4.55 -3.51 11.14
C ALA A 189 4.93 -4.96 10.84
N VAL A 190 4.43 -5.91 11.63
CA VAL A 190 4.64 -7.35 11.39
C VAL A 190 4.05 -7.79 10.05
N SER A 191 2.81 -7.39 9.75
CA SER A 191 2.17 -7.71 8.47
C SER A 191 2.93 -7.10 7.29
N MET A 192 3.47 -5.89 7.45
CA MET A 192 4.28 -5.20 6.43
C MET A 192 5.59 -5.94 6.16
N TYR A 193 6.27 -6.42 7.20
CA TYR A 193 7.47 -7.26 7.05
C TYR A 193 7.18 -8.54 6.25
N PHE A 194 6.15 -9.29 6.61
CA PHE A 194 5.79 -10.52 5.90
C PHE A 194 5.35 -10.24 4.46
N SER A 195 4.59 -9.20 4.23
CA SER A 195 4.17 -8.76 2.90
C SER A 195 5.37 -8.41 2.01
N ALA A 196 6.33 -7.64 2.53
CA ALA A 196 7.56 -7.29 1.83
C ALA A 196 8.40 -8.53 1.51
N ARG A 197 8.55 -9.46 2.46
CA ARG A 197 9.25 -10.73 2.27
C ARG A 197 8.61 -11.61 1.20
N MET A 198 7.28 -11.70 1.19
CA MET A 198 6.54 -12.44 0.15
C MET A 198 6.72 -11.81 -1.23
N THR A 199 6.76 -10.50 -1.32
CA THR A 199 6.87 -9.79 -2.61
C THR A 199 8.29 -9.86 -3.18
N GLN A 200 9.31 -9.74 -2.34
CA GLN A 200 10.72 -9.71 -2.78
C GLN A 200 11.33 -11.09 -3.04
N GLY A 201 10.80 -12.15 -2.42
CA GLY A 201 11.35 -13.52 -2.53
C GLY A 201 12.72 -13.69 -1.86
N ASN A 202 13.26 -14.92 -1.92
CA ASN A 202 14.61 -15.23 -1.44
C ASN A 202 15.64 -14.81 -2.50
N THR A 203 16.29 -13.71 -2.28
CA THR A 203 17.37 -13.23 -3.17
C THR A 203 18.71 -13.47 -2.55
N SER A 204 19.61 -14.16 -3.27
CA SER A 204 21.05 -14.06 -3.06
C SER A 204 21.50 -12.74 -3.71
N ASP A 205 21.62 -11.68 -2.91
CA ASP A 205 22.00 -10.37 -3.44
C ASP A 205 23.51 -10.25 -3.51
N ASN A 206 24.07 -10.56 -4.65
CA ASN A 206 25.48 -10.29 -4.96
C ASN A 206 25.74 -8.81 -5.27
N ASN A 207 24.66 -8.00 -5.41
CA ASN A 207 24.77 -6.57 -5.66
C ASN A 207 24.53 -5.78 -4.36
N PRO A 208 25.51 -5.01 -3.83
CA PRO A 208 25.38 -4.26 -2.58
C PRO A 208 24.23 -3.27 -2.59
N GLN A 209 23.94 -2.63 -3.72
CA GLN A 209 22.85 -1.64 -3.87
C GLN A 209 21.48 -2.30 -3.75
N MET A 210 21.29 -3.46 -4.39
CA MET A 210 20.04 -4.25 -4.29
C MET A 210 19.84 -4.77 -2.86
N LYS A 211 20.91 -5.23 -2.22
CA LYS A 211 20.89 -5.67 -0.82
C LYS A 211 20.49 -4.54 0.12
N SER A 212 21.06 -3.34 -0.08
CA SER A 212 20.70 -2.16 0.73
C SER A 212 19.22 -1.79 0.57
N MET A 213 18.70 -1.73 -0.67
CA MET A 213 17.30 -1.44 -0.94
C MET A 213 16.35 -2.50 -0.36
N ARG A 214 16.77 -3.77 -0.41
CA ARG A 214 16.02 -4.86 0.22
C ARG A 214 15.96 -4.71 1.74
N ASN A 215 17.11 -4.47 2.38
CA ASN A 215 17.17 -4.30 3.83
C ASN A 215 16.35 -3.08 4.28
N MET A 216 16.39 -1.98 3.52
CA MET A 216 15.54 -0.82 3.76
C MET A 216 14.05 -1.18 3.75
N THR A 217 13.61 -1.96 2.76
CA THR A 217 12.20 -2.33 2.63
C THR A 217 11.77 -3.39 3.66
N LEU A 218 12.65 -4.35 4.00
CA LEU A 218 12.31 -5.45 4.91
C LEU A 218 12.38 -5.07 6.38
N TYR A 219 13.35 -4.25 6.77
CA TYR A 219 13.60 -3.95 8.18
C TYR A 219 13.32 -2.50 8.53
N PHE A 220 13.89 -1.56 7.79
CA PHE A 220 13.74 -0.15 8.11
C PHE A 220 12.30 0.33 7.97
N MET A 221 11.63 0.02 6.84
CA MET A 221 10.26 0.47 6.60
C MET A 221 9.23 -0.03 7.61
N PRO A 222 9.19 -1.33 8.01
CA PRO A 222 8.27 -1.79 9.05
C PRO A 222 8.53 -1.14 10.41
N ILE A 223 9.81 -0.98 10.80
CA ILE A 223 10.18 -0.30 12.05
C ILE A 223 9.76 1.17 11.99
N PHE A 224 10.07 1.88 10.92
CA PHE A 224 9.68 3.27 10.72
C PHE A 224 8.16 3.45 10.77
N MET A 225 7.42 2.53 10.12
CA MET A 225 5.96 2.53 10.15
C MET A 225 5.41 2.23 11.55
N LEU A 226 6.08 1.39 12.35
CA LEU A 226 5.69 1.17 13.73
C LEU A 226 5.67 2.49 14.52
N PHE A 227 6.72 3.30 14.38
CA PHE A 227 6.81 4.61 15.05
C PHE A 227 5.73 5.58 14.59
N ILE A 228 5.45 5.63 13.29
CA ILE A 228 4.41 6.51 12.75
C ILE A 228 3.02 6.02 13.15
N CYS A 229 2.72 4.74 12.93
CA CYS A 229 1.39 4.16 13.15
C CYS A 229 1.00 4.16 14.62
N ASN A 230 1.96 4.14 15.54
CA ASN A 230 1.69 4.17 16.97
C ASN A 230 0.87 5.42 17.39
N ASN A 231 1.10 6.55 16.72
CA ASN A 231 0.41 7.82 17.02
C ASN A 231 -0.75 8.13 16.04
N LEU A 232 -1.05 7.22 15.11
CA LEU A 232 -2.16 7.41 14.19
C LEU A 232 -3.47 6.86 14.76
N SER A 233 -4.60 7.30 14.17
CA SER A 233 -5.89 6.74 14.55
C SER A 233 -5.94 5.24 14.34
N SER A 234 -6.50 4.51 15.31
CA SER A 234 -6.61 3.05 15.29
C SER A 234 -7.41 2.55 14.07
N GLY A 235 -8.41 3.29 13.62
CA GLY A 235 -9.13 2.99 12.38
C GLY A 235 -8.24 3.04 11.13
N LEU A 236 -7.34 4.02 11.05
CA LEU A 236 -6.38 4.12 9.93
C LEU A 236 -5.33 3.00 10.00
N THR A 237 -4.79 2.73 11.17
CA THR A 237 -3.80 1.66 11.38
C THR A 237 -4.41 0.28 11.11
N TYR A 238 -5.66 0.06 11.52
CA TYR A 238 -6.44 -1.13 11.19
C TYR A 238 -6.66 -1.28 9.67
N TYR A 239 -7.01 -0.19 8.97
CA TYR A 239 -7.08 -0.20 7.51
C TYR A 239 -5.76 -0.64 6.86
N TYR A 240 -4.60 -0.14 7.36
CA TYR A 240 -3.28 -0.55 6.85
C TYR A 240 -3.00 -2.03 7.10
N LEU A 241 -3.30 -2.52 8.30
CA LEU A 241 -3.18 -3.94 8.63
C LEU A 241 -3.98 -4.80 7.64
N LEU A 242 -5.28 -4.49 7.46
CA LEU A 242 -6.14 -5.19 6.51
C LEU A 242 -5.62 -5.11 5.08
N SER A 243 -5.18 -3.94 4.67
CA SER A 243 -4.61 -3.71 3.34
C SER A 243 -3.40 -4.60 3.06
N ASN A 244 -2.51 -4.76 4.05
CA ASN A 244 -1.35 -5.65 3.96
C ASN A 244 -1.76 -7.13 3.93
N LEU A 245 -2.69 -7.55 4.78
CA LEU A 245 -3.20 -8.94 4.79
C LEU A 245 -3.85 -9.32 3.47
N ILE A 246 -4.69 -8.44 2.91
CA ILE A 246 -5.32 -8.67 1.61
C ILE A 246 -4.26 -8.71 0.50
N MET A 247 -3.24 -7.84 0.56
CA MET A 247 -2.13 -7.86 -0.40
C MET A 247 -1.34 -9.17 -0.33
N MET A 248 -1.09 -9.70 0.85
CA MET A 248 -0.45 -11.01 1.04
C MET A 248 -1.30 -12.12 0.41
N LEU A 249 -2.60 -12.13 0.67
CA LEU A 249 -3.53 -13.09 0.08
C LEU A 249 -3.55 -12.99 -1.45
N GLN A 250 -3.66 -11.78 -2.01
CA GLN A 250 -3.61 -11.54 -3.45
C GLN A 250 -2.29 -12.04 -4.06
N THR A 251 -1.15 -11.75 -3.43
CA THR A 251 0.17 -12.20 -3.89
C THR A 251 0.26 -13.72 -3.88
N TRP A 252 -0.24 -14.37 -2.84
CA TRP A 252 -0.26 -15.83 -2.73
C TRP A 252 -1.13 -16.47 -3.83
N VAL A 253 -2.36 -15.97 -4.03
CA VAL A 253 -3.28 -16.42 -5.08
C VAL A 253 -2.64 -16.28 -6.46
N ILE A 254 -2.04 -15.13 -6.75
CA ILE A 254 -1.42 -14.88 -8.05
C ILE A 254 -0.27 -15.83 -8.31
N ARG A 255 0.62 -16.02 -7.32
CA ARG A 255 1.74 -16.94 -7.45
C ARG A 255 1.29 -18.39 -7.65
N ARG A 256 0.23 -18.79 -6.95
CA ARG A 256 -0.25 -20.19 -7.00
C ARG A 256 -0.98 -20.53 -8.30
N PHE A 257 -1.78 -19.59 -8.84
CA PHE A 257 -2.72 -19.89 -9.92
C PHE A 257 -2.38 -19.23 -11.26
N PHE A 258 -1.66 -18.11 -11.26
CA PHE A 258 -1.43 -17.30 -12.46
C PHE A 258 0.02 -17.28 -12.95
N VAL A 259 0.99 -17.75 -12.14
CA VAL A 259 2.41 -17.73 -12.48
C VAL A 259 2.88 -19.16 -12.82
N ASP A 260 3.14 -19.40 -14.09
CA ASP A 260 3.75 -20.65 -14.58
C ASP A 260 5.24 -20.38 -14.91
N GLU A 261 6.12 -20.78 -13.99
CA GLU A 261 7.56 -20.57 -14.11
C GLU A 261 8.14 -21.23 -15.37
N LYS A 262 7.66 -22.43 -15.71
CA LYS A 262 8.14 -23.19 -16.87
C LYS A 262 7.83 -22.47 -18.18
N LYS A 263 6.61 -21.91 -18.32
CA LYS A 263 6.23 -21.14 -19.51
C LYS A 263 7.00 -19.84 -19.63
N ILE A 264 7.31 -19.18 -18.51
CA ILE A 264 8.07 -17.92 -18.50
C ILE A 264 9.51 -18.20 -18.94
N MET A 265 10.17 -19.19 -18.36
CA MET A 265 11.55 -19.59 -18.74
C MET A 265 11.64 -20.04 -20.19
N ALA A 266 10.69 -20.85 -20.68
CA ALA A 266 10.66 -21.26 -22.07
C ALA A 266 10.54 -20.07 -23.04
N ARG A 267 9.72 -19.05 -22.71
CA ARG A 267 9.64 -17.81 -23.52
C ARG A 267 10.96 -17.03 -23.55
N VAL A 268 11.65 -16.93 -22.42
CA VAL A 268 12.95 -16.24 -22.32
C VAL A 268 13.99 -16.96 -23.18
N GLN A 269 14.08 -18.29 -23.06
CA GLN A 269 15.00 -19.12 -23.86
C GLN A 269 14.70 -19.03 -25.38
N ALA A 270 13.43 -19.11 -25.77
CA ALA A 270 13.01 -18.94 -27.17
C ALA A 270 13.31 -17.55 -27.71
N ALA A 271 13.14 -16.49 -26.92
CA ALA A 271 13.47 -15.13 -27.32
C ALA A 271 14.99 -14.91 -27.43
N SER A 272 15.78 -15.50 -26.52
CA SER A 272 17.23 -15.48 -26.60
C SER A 272 17.78 -16.23 -27.82
N ALA A 273 17.18 -17.37 -28.17
CA ALA A 273 17.53 -18.14 -29.37
C ALA A 273 17.20 -17.39 -30.68
N LYS A 274 16.09 -16.64 -30.71
CA LYS A 274 15.72 -15.80 -31.88
C LYS A 274 16.61 -14.56 -32.05
N GLY A 275 17.13 -14.00 -30.94
CA GLY A 275 18.06 -12.85 -30.97
C GLY A 275 19.50 -13.22 -31.29
N ALA A 276 19.83 -14.50 -31.29
CA ALA A 276 21.16 -15.01 -31.61
C ALA A 276 21.38 -15.35 -33.10
N LYS A 277 20.37 -15.11 -34.00
CA LYS A 277 20.60 -15.23 -35.44
C LYS A 277 21.37 -13.99 -35.89
N PRO A 278 22.62 -14.15 -36.40
CA PRO A 278 23.38 -13.05 -36.97
C PRO A 278 22.63 -12.53 -38.22
N LYS A 279 22.56 -11.21 -38.35
CA LYS A 279 22.23 -10.54 -39.60
C LYS A 279 23.42 -10.63 -40.54
#